data_22ad020cd07010500dabb2dda250d1f7
#
_entry.id   22ad020cd07010500dabb2dda250d1f7
#
_cell.length_a   1.000
_cell.length_b   1.000
_cell.length_c   1.000
_cell.angle_alpha   90.00
_cell.angle_beta   90.00
_cell.angle_gamma   90.00
#
_symmetry.space_group_name_H-M   'P 1'
#
loop_
_entity.id
_entity.type
_entity.pdbx_description
1 polymer ?
#
loop_
_entity_poly.entity_id
_entity_poly.type
_entity_poly.pdbx_seq_one_letter_code
_entity_poly.pdbx_strand_id
1 'polypeptide(L)'
;MRPGRVGLGSPHHLAYTTPKFDSLPKWKSWLRQKGVSVEGPYVRDDRTSIYVRDPDGVIVEITSPNNDEVSQDYAKEAFRDLPSATAIAREMKLTTFHHASPLTYDSETTAKFFDKFLGLTDKFTIPNPDQTGTNILGVGSEERPGFLRYLAMPKPPEGYVGEGSIHHIAMAVEDDEAQQKILKRLNEVGIENSGIIDRFWFHSLYFRDPDGNLLEIATKNPGYSADEPPEKLGTSLVLPKWLEPRRAEIESALKLADANNHGKWPPDYPRVHSPPEAM
;
A
#
# COMPACT_ATOMS: atom_id res chain seq x y z
N MET A 1 -18.52 -8.22 6.51
CA MET A 1 -17.47 -7.68 7.41
C MET A 1 -17.79 -6.20 7.62
N ARG A 2 -17.48 -5.58 8.78
CA ARG A 2 -17.70 -4.13 8.92
C ARG A 2 -16.66 -3.35 8.11
N PRO A 3 -16.99 -2.15 7.58
CA PRO A 3 -16.00 -1.30 6.91
C PRO A 3 -14.80 -1.01 7.81
N GLY A 4 -13.60 -1.06 7.24
CA GLY A 4 -12.38 -0.67 7.93
C GLY A 4 -12.33 0.83 8.22
N ARG A 5 -11.44 1.24 9.10
CA ARG A 5 -11.21 2.65 9.42
C ARG A 5 -9.71 2.91 9.44
N VAL A 6 -9.29 3.87 8.64
CA VAL A 6 -7.91 4.37 8.65
C VAL A 6 -7.58 5.01 10.00
N GLY A 7 -6.39 4.71 10.52
CA GLY A 7 -5.92 5.21 11.80
C GLY A 7 -4.73 4.40 12.32
N LEU A 8 -4.40 4.54 13.60
CA LEU A 8 -3.39 3.69 14.24
C LEU A 8 -3.80 2.23 14.11
N GLY A 9 -2.86 1.37 13.76
CA GLY A 9 -3.10 -0.06 13.54
C GLY A 9 -3.77 -0.44 12.22
N SER A 10 -4.05 0.55 11.35
CA SER A 10 -4.58 0.34 10.00
C SER A 10 -3.87 1.29 9.03
N PRO A 11 -3.04 0.77 8.11
CA PRO A 11 -2.28 1.61 7.19
C PRO A 11 -3.16 2.57 6.39
N HIS A 12 -2.66 3.79 6.18
CA HIS A 12 -3.43 4.87 5.58
C HIS A 12 -3.62 4.69 4.08
N HIS A 13 -2.54 4.46 3.32
CA HIS A 13 -2.62 4.33 1.87
C HIS A 13 -1.47 3.54 1.27
N LEU A 14 -1.64 3.20 0.00
CA LEU A 14 -0.63 2.61 -0.88
C LEU A 14 -0.28 3.61 -1.97
N ALA A 15 1.00 3.74 -2.32
CA ALA A 15 1.46 4.65 -3.36
C ALA A 15 2.08 3.91 -4.53
N TYR A 16 1.71 4.32 -5.74
CA TYR A 16 2.26 3.81 -7.00
C TYR A 16 2.87 4.95 -7.82
N THR A 17 3.99 4.67 -8.45
CA THR A 17 4.69 5.66 -9.29
C THR A 17 4.19 5.64 -10.72
N THR A 18 3.90 6.83 -11.26
CA THR A 18 3.82 7.09 -12.70
C THR A 18 5.09 7.82 -13.16
N PRO A 19 5.58 7.59 -14.40
CA PRO A 19 6.95 8.00 -14.77
C PRO A 19 7.17 9.52 -14.81
N LYS A 20 6.14 10.29 -15.14
CA LYS A 20 6.26 11.73 -15.41
C LYS A 20 5.12 12.51 -14.76
N PHE A 21 5.42 13.73 -14.33
CA PHE A 21 4.43 14.67 -13.80
C PHE A 21 3.22 14.83 -14.74
N ASP A 22 3.44 14.99 -16.04
CA ASP A 22 2.37 15.20 -17.04
C ASP A 22 1.36 14.04 -17.14
N SER A 23 1.69 12.89 -16.56
CA SER A 23 0.76 11.76 -16.43
C SER A 23 -0.31 12.00 -15.38
N LEU A 24 -0.02 12.80 -14.35
CA LEU A 24 -0.96 13.04 -13.24
C LEU A 24 -2.22 13.80 -13.65
N PRO A 25 -2.16 14.92 -14.42
CA PRO A 25 -3.38 15.55 -14.94
C PRO A 25 -4.21 14.62 -15.84
N LYS A 26 -3.55 13.75 -16.62
CA LYS A 26 -4.22 12.74 -17.46
C LYS A 26 -4.91 11.67 -16.59
N TRP A 27 -4.25 11.19 -15.53
CA TRP A 27 -4.85 10.30 -14.55
C TRP A 27 -6.08 10.92 -13.91
N LYS A 28 -5.99 12.17 -13.46
CA LYS A 28 -7.12 12.88 -12.86
C LYS A 28 -8.29 13.02 -13.84
N SER A 29 -8.01 13.36 -15.09
CA SER A 29 -9.02 13.46 -16.15
C SER A 29 -9.71 12.11 -16.39
N TRP A 30 -8.94 11.04 -16.59
CA TRP A 30 -9.47 9.71 -16.88
C TRP A 30 -10.33 9.17 -15.74
N LEU A 31 -9.85 9.28 -14.49
CA LEU A 31 -10.58 8.84 -13.31
C LEU A 31 -11.90 9.61 -13.12
N ARG A 32 -11.88 10.94 -13.31
CA ARG A 32 -13.11 11.76 -13.26
C ARG A 32 -14.13 11.34 -14.30
N GLN A 33 -13.71 11.00 -15.51
CA GLN A 33 -14.61 10.49 -16.55
C GLN A 33 -15.23 9.15 -16.17
N LYS A 34 -14.59 8.38 -15.29
CA LYS A 34 -15.13 7.15 -14.69
C LYS A 34 -15.96 7.38 -13.44
N GLY A 35 -16.20 8.64 -13.06
CA GLY A 35 -16.97 8.99 -11.86
C GLY A 35 -16.19 8.89 -10.55
N VAL A 36 -14.84 8.73 -10.61
CA VAL A 36 -13.98 8.65 -9.43
C VAL A 36 -13.58 10.04 -8.97
N SER A 37 -13.77 10.34 -7.68
CA SER A 37 -13.26 11.56 -7.06
C SER A 37 -11.73 11.49 -6.93
N VAL A 38 -11.05 12.59 -7.26
CA VAL A 38 -9.59 12.68 -7.22
C VAL A 38 -9.16 13.93 -6.47
N GLU A 39 -8.44 13.74 -5.39
CA GLU A 39 -7.85 14.80 -4.57
C GLU A 39 -6.46 15.18 -5.08
N GLY A 40 -6.01 16.38 -4.75
CA GLY A 40 -4.73 16.93 -5.23
C GLY A 40 -4.86 17.72 -6.55
N PRO A 41 -3.73 18.24 -7.09
CA PRO A 41 -2.35 17.81 -6.81
C PRO A 41 -1.83 18.26 -5.45
N TYR A 42 -1.02 17.40 -4.82
CA TYR A 42 -0.20 17.72 -3.65
C TYR A 42 1.27 17.72 -4.07
N VAL A 43 1.87 18.89 -4.08
CA VAL A 43 3.28 19.08 -4.49
C VAL A 43 4.15 19.04 -3.24
N ARG A 44 5.07 18.08 -3.18
CA ARG A 44 6.12 17.97 -2.18
C ARG A 44 7.47 18.24 -2.84
N ASP A 45 8.52 18.34 -2.07
CA ASP A 45 9.85 18.71 -2.57
C ASP A 45 10.33 17.78 -3.70
N ASP A 46 10.15 16.47 -3.52
CA ASP A 46 10.62 15.43 -4.42
C ASP A 46 9.55 14.94 -5.42
N ARG A 47 8.27 15.09 -5.07
CA ARG A 47 7.17 14.42 -5.77
C ARG A 47 5.87 15.22 -5.75
N THR A 48 5.08 14.99 -6.80
CA THR A 48 3.68 15.42 -6.85
C THR A 48 2.78 14.20 -6.84
N SER A 49 1.64 14.31 -6.15
CA SER A 49 0.72 13.20 -5.93
C SER A 49 -0.74 13.59 -6.13
N ILE A 50 -1.53 12.62 -6.55
CA ILE A 50 -3.00 12.65 -6.48
C ILE A 50 -3.48 11.44 -5.70
N TYR A 51 -4.63 11.58 -5.03
CA TYR A 51 -5.22 10.52 -4.22
C TYR A 51 -6.60 10.15 -4.74
N VAL A 52 -6.90 8.88 -4.70
CA VAL A 52 -8.19 8.31 -5.04
C VAL A 52 -8.57 7.25 -4.01
N ARG A 53 -9.86 6.91 -3.98
CA ARG A 53 -10.32 5.72 -3.26
C ARG A 53 -10.77 4.69 -4.27
N ASP A 54 -10.43 3.44 -3.98
CA ASP A 54 -11.02 2.32 -4.70
C ASP A 54 -12.51 2.15 -4.30
N PRO A 55 -13.26 1.26 -4.96
CA PRO A 55 -14.66 1.06 -4.63
C PRO A 55 -14.95 0.66 -3.19
N ASP A 56 -14.02 -0.02 -2.54
CA ASP A 56 -14.15 -0.49 -1.15
C ASP A 56 -13.64 0.53 -0.13
N GLY A 57 -13.01 1.64 -0.58
CA GLY A 57 -12.57 2.74 0.26
C GLY A 57 -11.06 2.79 0.53
N VAL A 58 -10.26 1.84 0.01
CA VAL A 58 -8.80 1.89 0.14
C VAL A 58 -8.25 3.14 -0.54
N ILE A 59 -7.41 3.89 0.16
CA ILE A 59 -6.76 5.08 -0.39
C ILE A 59 -5.58 4.64 -1.24
N VAL A 60 -5.54 5.11 -2.47
CA VAL A 60 -4.44 4.89 -3.41
C VAL A 60 -3.85 6.24 -3.82
N GLU A 61 -2.55 6.37 -3.65
CA GLU A 61 -1.76 7.50 -4.13
C GLU A 61 -1.16 7.15 -5.49
N ILE A 62 -1.34 8.04 -6.46
CA ILE A 62 -0.57 8.01 -7.71
C ILE A 62 0.41 9.16 -7.65
N THR A 63 1.69 8.85 -7.67
CA THR A 63 2.76 9.83 -7.45
C THR A 63 3.76 9.84 -8.61
N SER A 64 4.34 10.99 -8.88
CA SER A 64 5.38 11.19 -9.89
C SER A 64 6.56 11.94 -9.31
N PRO A 65 7.81 11.62 -9.66
CA PRO A 65 8.94 12.48 -9.32
C PRO A 65 8.74 13.87 -9.94
N ASN A 66 9.14 14.88 -9.21
CA ASN A 66 9.22 16.23 -9.72
C ASN A 66 10.50 16.36 -10.58
N ASN A 67 10.42 17.21 -11.59
CA ASN A 67 11.61 17.79 -12.24
C ASN A 67 11.78 19.23 -11.73
N ASP A 68 12.84 19.90 -12.14
CA ASP A 68 13.18 21.26 -11.71
C ASP A 68 12.12 22.32 -12.06
N GLU A 69 11.18 21.99 -12.95
CA GLU A 69 10.11 22.91 -13.39
C GLU A 69 8.84 22.79 -12.53
N VAL A 70 8.68 21.71 -11.76
CA VAL A 70 7.45 21.45 -10.99
C VAL A 70 7.43 22.29 -9.72
N SER A 71 6.70 23.39 -9.78
CA SER A 71 6.36 24.24 -8.62
C SER A 71 4.88 24.10 -8.26
N GLN A 72 4.49 24.65 -7.12
CA GLN A 72 3.07 24.73 -6.71
C GLN A 72 2.21 25.42 -7.78
N ASP A 73 2.70 26.51 -8.36
CA ASP A 73 1.95 27.28 -9.37
C ASP A 73 1.91 26.56 -10.70
N TYR A 74 3.00 25.93 -11.13
CA TYR A 74 3.03 25.08 -12.31
C TYR A 74 2.02 23.94 -12.19
N ALA A 75 1.99 23.26 -11.04
CA ALA A 75 1.04 22.19 -10.79
C ALA A 75 -0.41 22.69 -10.81
N LYS A 76 -0.72 23.83 -10.16
CA LYS A 76 -2.06 24.42 -10.21
C LYS A 76 -2.49 24.71 -11.65
N GLU A 77 -1.60 25.23 -12.49
CA GLU A 77 -1.90 25.51 -13.88
C GLU A 77 -2.14 24.23 -14.70
N ALA A 78 -1.25 23.25 -14.58
CA ALA A 78 -1.37 21.96 -15.26
C ALA A 78 -2.66 21.19 -14.92
N PHE A 79 -3.21 21.42 -13.72
CA PHE A 79 -4.45 20.80 -13.27
C PHE A 79 -5.70 21.67 -13.45
N ARG A 80 -5.58 22.89 -13.96
CA ARG A 80 -6.71 23.77 -14.26
C ARG A 80 -7.50 23.27 -15.48
N ASP A 81 -6.78 23.04 -16.57
CA ASP A 81 -7.34 22.58 -17.85
C ASP A 81 -6.90 21.15 -18.12
N LEU A 82 -7.63 20.20 -17.50
CA LEU A 82 -7.27 18.79 -17.58
C LEU A 82 -7.29 18.30 -19.04
N PRO A 83 -6.21 17.63 -19.51
CA PRO A 83 -6.19 17.08 -20.85
C PRO A 83 -7.23 15.98 -21.02
N SER A 84 -7.78 15.84 -22.23
CA SER A 84 -8.68 14.72 -22.51
C SER A 84 -7.90 13.40 -22.42
N ALA A 85 -8.40 12.46 -21.63
CA ALA A 85 -7.82 11.14 -21.45
C ALA A 85 -8.93 10.08 -21.47
N THR A 86 -9.22 9.53 -22.63
CA THR A 86 -10.26 8.51 -22.81
C THR A 86 -9.80 7.09 -22.52
N ALA A 87 -8.48 6.87 -22.44
CA ALA A 87 -7.86 5.59 -22.13
C ALA A 87 -6.57 5.81 -21.33
N ILE A 88 -6.08 4.74 -20.67
CA ILE A 88 -4.77 4.75 -20.01
C ILE A 88 -3.70 4.62 -21.09
N ALA A 89 -3.04 5.73 -21.40
CA ALA A 89 -1.93 5.78 -22.34
C ALA A 89 -0.66 5.14 -21.74
N ARG A 90 0.30 4.80 -22.60
CA ARG A 90 1.55 4.15 -22.16
C ARG A 90 2.31 4.95 -21.10
N GLU A 91 2.35 6.26 -21.25
CA GLU A 91 3.00 7.18 -20.32
C GLU A 91 2.29 7.31 -18.96
N MET A 92 1.03 6.90 -18.88
CA MET A 92 0.26 6.88 -17.63
C MET A 92 0.46 5.59 -16.83
N LYS A 93 1.08 4.56 -17.42
CA LYS A 93 1.23 3.27 -16.71
C LYS A 93 1.94 3.47 -15.38
N LEU A 94 1.39 2.83 -14.34
CA LEU A 94 2.07 2.71 -13.06
C LEU A 94 3.26 1.76 -13.24
N THR A 95 4.43 2.17 -12.78
CA THR A 95 5.69 1.45 -13.02
C THR A 95 6.14 0.64 -11.82
N THR A 96 5.95 1.18 -10.62
CA THR A 96 6.42 0.56 -9.38
C THR A 96 5.47 0.86 -8.23
N PHE A 97 5.41 -0.06 -7.28
CA PHE A 97 4.92 0.23 -5.93
C PHE A 97 5.96 1.12 -5.25
N HIS A 98 5.56 2.31 -4.81
CA HIS A 98 6.48 3.29 -4.23
C HIS A 98 6.60 3.13 -2.72
N HIS A 99 5.51 3.21 -1.99
CA HIS A 99 5.50 3.04 -0.54
C HIS A 99 4.13 2.61 0.00
N ALA A 100 4.15 2.06 1.21
CA ALA A 100 2.99 1.99 2.07
C ALA A 100 3.08 3.07 3.15
N SER A 101 1.95 3.68 3.49
CA SER A 101 1.92 4.80 4.43
C SER A 101 1.05 4.48 5.64
N PRO A 102 1.62 4.00 6.75
CA PRO A 102 0.93 3.94 8.03
C PRO A 102 0.92 5.31 8.73
N LEU A 103 0.10 5.42 9.79
CA LEU A 103 0.18 6.54 10.73
C LEU A 103 1.07 6.18 11.90
N THR A 104 1.70 7.18 12.51
CA THR A 104 2.40 7.07 13.80
C THR A 104 2.06 8.23 14.70
N TYR A 105 1.96 7.92 15.99
CA TYR A 105 1.85 8.94 17.03
C TYR A 105 3.21 9.57 17.34
N ASP A 106 4.28 8.74 17.36
CA ASP A 106 5.63 9.14 17.73
C ASP A 106 6.66 8.56 16.75
N SER A 107 7.10 9.41 15.83
CA SER A 107 8.07 9.03 14.81
C SER A 107 9.44 8.60 15.38
N GLU A 108 9.84 9.12 16.56
CA GLU A 108 11.09 8.72 17.19
C GLU A 108 11.03 7.30 17.73
N THR A 109 9.95 6.94 18.41
CA THR A 109 9.70 5.56 18.87
C THR A 109 9.62 4.60 17.69
N THR A 110 8.90 4.96 16.62
CA THR A 110 8.81 4.14 15.42
C THR A 110 10.18 3.97 14.75
N ALA A 111 10.97 5.05 14.63
CA ALA A 111 12.32 4.97 14.06
C ALA A 111 13.25 4.07 14.88
N LYS A 112 13.21 4.17 16.22
CA LYS A 112 13.98 3.31 17.13
C LYS A 112 13.57 1.83 17.01
N PHE A 113 12.28 1.57 16.81
CA PHE A 113 11.78 0.22 16.60
C PHE A 113 12.41 -0.42 15.37
N PHE A 114 12.38 0.25 14.21
CA PHE A 114 12.93 -0.30 12.99
C PHE A 114 14.46 -0.48 13.06
N ASP A 115 15.16 0.45 13.66
CA ASP A 115 16.62 0.37 13.86
C ASP A 115 16.98 -0.81 14.77
N LYS A 116 16.41 -0.84 15.96
CA LYS A 116 16.78 -1.81 17.00
C LYS A 116 16.35 -3.23 16.65
N PHE A 117 15.18 -3.43 16.07
CA PHE A 117 14.60 -4.76 15.93
C PHE A 117 14.73 -5.33 14.52
N LEU A 118 14.72 -4.49 13.50
CA LEU A 118 14.85 -4.94 12.12
C LEU A 118 16.20 -4.60 11.50
N GLY A 119 17.00 -3.75 12.15
CA GLY A 119 18.29 -3.29 11.61
C GLY A 119 18.10 -2.39 10.39
N LEU A 120 16.94 -1.75 10.26
CA LEU A 120 16.66 -0.78 9.20
C LEU A 120 17.13 0.59 9.66
N THR A 121 18.34 0.96 9.25
CA THR A 121 19.01 2.21 9.66
C THR A 121 18.73 3.37 8.71
N ASP A 122 18.39 3.07 7.47
CA ASP A 122 18.05 4.08 6.46
C ASP A 122 16.72 4.72 6.82
N LYS A 123 16.79 5.94 7.32
CA LYS A 123 15.63 6.74 7.75
C LYS A 123 15.83 8.17 7.34
N PHE A 124 14.72 8.81 6.99
CA PHE A 124 14.67 10.25 6.73
C PHE A 124 13.41 10.85 7.35
N THR A 125 13.45 12.12 7.64
CA THR A 125 12.28 12.86 8.14
C THR A 125 12.13 14.12 7.34
N ILE A 126 10.94 14.35 6.79
CA ILE A 126 10.59 15.57 6.08
C ILE A 126 9.32 16.19 6.68
N PRO A 127 9.20 17.52 6.69
CA PRO A 127 7.94 18.18 7.02
C PRO A 127 6.84 17.73 6.04
N ASN A 128 5.63 17.55 6.53
CA ASN A 128 4.49 17.32 5.64
C ASN A 128 3.89 18.70 5.27
N PRO A 129 4.09 19.18 4.04
CA PRO A 129 3.63 20.50 3.64
C PRO A 129 2.10 20.61 3.57
N ASP A 130 1.41 19.48 3.46
CA ASP A 130 -0.05 19.42 3.33
C ASP A 130 -0.77 19.51 4.69
N GLN A 131 -0.05 19.25 5.77
CA GLN A 131 -0.61 19.27 7.13
C GLN A 131 0.37 19.90 8.14
N THR A 132 0.03 21.08 8.63
CA THR A 132 0.84 21.79 9.63
C THR A 132 1.01 20.94 10.91
N GLY A 133 2.24 20.80 11.35
CA GLY A 133 2.58 20.06 12.58
C GLY A 133 2.68 18.56 12.41
N THR A 134 2.61 18.03 11.18
CA THR A 134 2.91 16.64 10.87
C THR A 134 4.25 16.49 10.19
N ASN A 135 4.87 15.33 10.37
CA ASN A 135 6.10 14.97 9.69
C ASN A 135 5.93 13.63 8.98
N ILE A 136 6.78 13.37 8.01
CA ILE A 136 6.87 12.08 7.34
C ILE A 136 8.18 11.43 7.78
N LEU A 137 8.08 10.25 8.40
CA LEU A 137 9.21 9.39 8.69
C LEU A 137 9.31 8.32 7.61
N GLY A 138 10.37 8.36 6.81
CA GLY A 138 10.71 7.27 5.89
C GLY A 138 11.53 6.19 6.59
N VAL A 139 11.22 4.93 6.31
CA VAL A 139 11.97 3.76 6.75
C VAL A 139 12.28 2.91 5.54
N GLY A 140 13.56 2.71 5.27
CA GLY A 140 14.09 2.17 4.02
C GLY A 140 14.65 3.26 3.11
N SER A 141 15.19 2.89 1.97
CA SER A 141 15.80 3.82 1.03
C SER A 141 14.81 4.31 -0.01
N GLU A 142 14.71 5.62 -0.19
CA GLU A 142 13.91 6.21 -1.31
C GLU A 142 14.44 5.82 -2.69
N GLU A 143 15.71 5.45 -2.80
CA GLU A 143 16.29 4.93 -4.04
C GLU A 143 15.77 3.53 -4.40
N ARG A 144 15.17 2.83 -3.44
CA ARG A 144 14.59 1.50 -3.61
C ARG A 144 13.07 1.56 -3.46
N PRO A 145 12.29 1.17 -4.47
CA PRO A 145 10.84 1.09 -4.36
C PRO A 145 10.41 0.16 -3.21
N GLY A 146 9.28 0.48 -2.58
CA GLY A 146 8.69 -0.38 -1.55
C GLY A 146 9.15 -0.08 -0.13
N PHE A 147 9.45 1.18 0.20
CA PHE A 147 9.73 1.60 1.57
C PHE A 147 8.47 1.96 2.36
N LEU A 148 8.62 2.21 3.65
CA LEU A 148 7.53 2.69 4.52
C LEU A 148 7.62 4.21 4.68
N ARG A 149 6.47 4.87 4.64
CA ARG A 149 6.37 6.33 4.78
C ARG A 149 5.34 6.68 5.84
N TYR A 150 5.76 6.71 7.09
CA TYR A 150 4.89 7.01 8.22
C TYR A 150 4.47 8.48 8.25
N LEU A 151 3.17 8.72 8.36
CA LEU A 151 2.64 10.05 8.64
C LEU A 151 2.59 10.25 10.16
N ALA A 152 3.48 11.07 10.69
CA ALA A 152 3.50 11.39 12.12
C ALA A 152 2.47 12.47 12.43
N MET A 153 1.52 12.16 13.28
CA MET A 153 0.43 13.05 13.68
C MET A 153 0.36 13.17 15.20
N PRO A 154 0.17 14.38 15.76
CA PRO A 154 0.07 14.57 17.21
C PRO A 154 -1.11 13.83 17.86
N LYS A 155 -2.18 13.60 17.12
CA LYS A 155 -3.39 12.91 17.60
C LYS A 155 -4.00 12.10 16.46
N PRO A 156 -3.36 10.99 16.06
CA PRO A 156 -3.92 10.17 15.00
C PRO A 156 -5.21 9.48 15.50
N PRO A 157 -6.19 9.30 14.61
CA PRO A 157 -7.40 8.57 14.99
C PRO A 157 -7.07 7.08 15.24
N GLU A 158 -7.88 6.44 16.06
CA GLU A 158 -7.88 4.98 16.19
C GLU A 158 -8.37 4.34 14.88
N GLY A 159 -7.58 3.42 14.34
CA GLY A 159 -7.92 2.64 13.16
C GLY A 159 -8.33 1.21 13.50
N TYR A 160 -8.89 0.53 12.53
CA TYR A 160 -9.10 -0.91 12.59
C TYR A 160 -9.22 -1.50 11.18
N VAL A 161 -8.74 -2.72 11.04
CA VAL A 161 -8.81 -3.46 9.78
C VAL A 161 -10.23 -3.98 9.55
N GLY A 162 -10.71 -3.81 8.34
CA GLY A 162 -12.03 -4.26 7.88
C GLY A 162 -12.14 -4.19 6.37
N GLU A 163 -13.35 -4.19 5.84
CA GLU A 163 -13.61 -4.03 4.41
C GLU A 163 -13.09 -2.67 3.95
N GLY A 164 -12.40 -2.64 2.80
CA GLY A 164 -11.81 -1.41 2.27
C GLY A 164 -10.63 -0.88 3.08
N SER A 165 -9.86 -1.74 3.74
CA SER A 165 -8.65 -1.38 4.45
C SER A 165 -7.46 -2.27 4.09
N ILE A 166 -6.26 -1.80 4.42
CA ILE A 166 -5.02 -2.54 4.26
C ILE A 166 -4.83 -3.41 5.51
N HIS A 167 -4.76 -4.75 5.33
CA HIS A 167 -4.66 -5.68 6.44
C HIS A 167 -3.27 -5.65 7.10
N HIS A 168 -2.21 -5.68 6.31
CA HIS A 168 -0.83 -5.68 6.77
C HIS A 168 0.12 -5.16 5.69
N ILE A 169 1.36 -4.92 6.08
CA ILE A 169 2.44 -4.54 5.18
C ILE A 169 3.52 -5.60 5.26
N ALA A 170 3.86 -6.23 4.12
CA ALA A 170 4.87 -7.26 4.03
C ALA A 170 6.20 -6.71 3.50
N MET A 171 7.28 -7.06 4.20
CA MET A 171 8.66 -6.79 3.80
C MET A 171 9.34 -8.09 3.44
N ALA A 172 10.03 -8.12 2.30
CA ALA A 172 10.68 -9.32 1.80
C ALA A 172 12.08 -9.50 2.42
N VAL A 173 12.39 -10.74 2.77
CA VAL A 173 13.76 -11.20 3.06
C VAL A 173 14.16 -12.29 2.07
N GLU A 174 15.46 -12.51 1.91
CA GLU A 174 15.96 -13.40 0.87
C GLU A 174 15.55 -14.85 1.11
N ASP A 175 15.66 -15.32 2.34
CA ASP A 175 15.51 -16.72 2.70
C ASP A 175 15.06 -16.94 4.16
N ASP A 176 14.91 -18.21 4.52
CA ASP A 176 14.52 -18.65 5.85
C ASP A 176 15.56 -18.28 6.92
N GLU A 177 16.86 -18.26 6.60
CA GLU A 177 17.89 -17.88 7.55
C GLU A 177 17.77 -16.41 7.93
N ALA A 178 17.53 -15.53 6.97
CA ALA A 178 17.29 -14.11 7.21
C ALA A 178 16.04 -13.90 8.07
N GLN A 179 14.96 -14.65 7.80
CA GLN A 179 13.73 -14.59 8.59
C GLN A 179 13.94 -15.09 10.02
N GLN A 180 14.67 -16.18 10.22
CA GLN A 180 15.00 -16.72 11.55
C GLN A 180 15.80 -15.72 12.40
N LYS A 181 16.71 -14.96 11.80
CA LYS A 181 17.47 -13.91 12.51
C LYS A 181 16.52 -12.82 13.05
N ILE A 182 15.50 -12.44 12.28
CA ILE A 182 14.51 -11.47 12.73
C ILE A 182 13.65 -12.06 13.84
N LEU A 183 13.13 -13.28 13.68
CA LEU A 183 12.35 -13.97 14.70
C LEU A 183 13.11 -14.02 16.05
N LYS A 184 14.40 -14.39 16.00
CA LYS A 184 15.26 -14.43 17.18
C LYS A 184 15.32 -13.07 17.87
N ARG A 185 15.53 -11.98 17.12
CA ARG A 185 15.57 -10.61 17.66
C ARG A 185 14.25 -10.20 18.30
N LEU A 186 13.10 -10.49 17.66
CA LEU A 186 11.80 -10.19 18.20
C LEU A 186 11.57 -10.90 19.55
N ASN A 187 11.96 -12.19 19.63
CA ASN A 187 11.84 -12.97 20.86
C ASN A 187 12.76 -12.47 21.99
N GLU A 188 14.00 -12.10 21.67
CA GLU A 188 14.98 -11.57 22.64
C GLU A 188 14.51 -10.28 23.32
N VAL A 189 13.68 -9.50 22.64
CA VAL A 189 13.14 -8.23 23.18
C VAL A 189 11.69 -8.31 23.60
N GLY A 190 11.09 -9.51 23.54
CA GLY A 190 9.73 -9.75 24.00
C GLY A 190 8.63 -9.18 23.12
N ILE A 191 8.89 -8.98 21.82
CA ILE A 191 7.83 -8.57 20.88
C ILE A 191 7.00 -9.78 20.51
N GLU A 192 5.70 -9.68 20.78
CA GLU A 192 4.71 -10.70 20.41
C GLU A 192 4.69 -10.91 18.90
N ASN A 193 4.75 -12.17 18.46
CA ASN A 193 4.78 -12.52 17.06
C ASN A 193 4.11 -13.87 16.81
N SER A 194 3.84 -14.18 15.54
CA SER A 194 3.15 -15.41 15.13
C SER A 194 4.02 -16.66 15.16
N GLY A 195 5.34 -16.53 15.32
CA GLY A 195 6.25 -17.55 14.83
C GLY A 195 6.24 -17.63 13.30
N ILE A 196 7.02 -18.54 12.74
CA ILE A 196 7.08 -18.76 11.29
C ILE A 196 5.92 -19.62 10.84
N ILE A 197 5.17 -19.14 9.83
CA ILE A 197 4.00 -19.81 9.25
C ILE A 197 4.33 -20.17 7.79
N ASP A 198 4.22 -21.46 7.46
CA ASP A 198 4.33 -21.92 6.07
C ASP A 198 3.09 -21.49 5.27
N ARG A 199 3.33 -20.75 4.18
CA ARG A 199 2.32 -20.30 3.21
C ARG A 199 2.41 -21.06 1.88
N PHE A 200 3.22 -22.11 1.81
CA PHE A 200 3.52 -22.93 0.64
C PHE A 200 4.49 -22.23 -0.35
N TRP A 201 4.20 -21.00 -0.77
CA TRP A 201 5.04 -20.24 -1.71
C TRP A 201 6.08 -19.37 -1.00
N PHE A 202 5.92 -19.13 0.28
CA PHE A 202 6.82 -18.37 1.15
C PHE A 202 6.52 -18.69 2.61
N HIS A 203 7.41 -18.26 3.50
CA HIS A 203 7.17 -18.29 4.93
C HIS A 203 6.86 -16.90 5.44
N SER A 204 5.91 -16.79 6.36
CA SER A 204 5.47 -15.53 6.97
C SER A 204 5.84 -15.47 8.45
N LEU A 205 6.23 -14.29 8.91
CA LEU A 205 6.40 -13.95 10.33
C LEU A 205 5.67 -12.63 10.59
N TYR A 206 4.61 -12.67 11.40
CA TYR A 206 3.79 -11.49 11.71
C TYR A 206 4.12 -10.93 13.08
N PHE A 207 4.14 -9.60 13.20
CA PHE A 207 4.27 -8.87 14.46
C PHE A 207 3.66 -7.47 14.27
N ARG A 208 3.57 -6.70 15.38
CA ARG A 208 3.05 -5.34 15.30
C ARG A 208 4.15 -4.32 15.58
N ASP A 209 4.07 -3.19 14.87
CA ASP A 209 4.85 -2.01 15.19
C ASP A 209 4.30 -1.29 16.44
N PRO A 210 4.97 -0.23 16.96
CA PRO A 210 4.51 0.48 18.14
C PRO A 210 3.11 1.09 18.04
N ASP A 211 2.66 1.40 16.83
CA ASP A 211 1.36 2.00 16.54
C ASP A 211 0.27 0.95 16.24
N GLY A 212 0.61 -0.34 16.36
CA GLY A 212 -0.32 -1.45 16.18
C GLY A 212 -0.50 -1.92 14.75
N ASN A 213 0.20 -1.35 13.75
CA ASN A 213 0.13 -1.84 12.38
C ASN A 213 0.68 -3.26 12.31
N LEU A 214 -0.04 -4.15 11.64
CA LEU A 214 0.43 -5.52 11.41
C LEU A 214 1.50 -5.50 10.31
N LEU A 215 2.69 -5.96 10.66
CA LEU A 215 3.81 -6.13 9.75
C LEU A 215 4.06 -7.61 9.49
N GLU A 216 4.53 -7.92 8.29
CA GLU A 216 4.95 -9.25 7.89
C GLU A 216 6.39 -9.22 7.40
N ILE A 217 7.17 -10.22 7.79
CA ILE A 217 8.41 -10.57 7.11
C ILE A 217 8.14 -11.82 6.30
N ALA A 218 8.24 -11.71 4.98
CA ALA A 218 8.00 -12.80 4.04
C ALA A 218 9.29 -13.21 3.32
N THR A 219 9.54 -14.52 3.21
CA THR A 219 10.67 -15.01 2.42
C THR A 219 10.36 -14.94 0.92
N LYS A 220 11.41 -14.85 0.10
CA LYS A 220 11.26 -14.93 -1.36
C LYS A 220 11.17 -16.37 -1.87
N ASN A 221 11.67 -17.32 -1.08
CA ASN A 221 11.69 -18.74 -1.41
C ASN A 221 10.49 -19.47 -0.76
N PRO A 222 10.02 -20.59 -1.37
CA PRO A 222 10.39 -21.13 -2.68
C PRO A 222 9.88 -20.29 -3.86
N GLY A 223 8.94 -19.38 -3.65
CA GLY A 223 8.37 -18.50 -4.66
C GLY A 223 7.18 -19.12 -5.40
N TYR A 224 6.48 -18.29 -6.15
CA TYR A 224 5.26 -18.69 -6.85
C TYR A 224 5.49 -19.68 -8.00
N SER A 225 6.71 -19.83 -8.48
CA SER A 225 7.08 -20.84 -9.48
C SER A 225 7.34 -22.24 -8.89
N ALA A 226 7.09 -22.44 -7.61
CA ALA A 226 7.26 -23.74 -6.96
C ALA A 226 6.30 -24.82 -7.49
N ASP A 227 5.13 -24.43 -7.99
CA ASP A 227 4.08 -25.32 -8.48
C ASP A 227 3.53 -24.96 -9.87
N GLU A 228 3.84 -23.76 -10.40
CA GLU A 228 3.52 -23.35 -11.75
C GLU A 228 4.76 -22.84 -12.49
N PRO A 229 4.96 -23.19 -13.76
CA PRO A 229 6.03 -22.59 -14.55
C PRO A 229 5.75 -21.10 -14.78
N PRO A 230 6.81 -20.24 -14.84
CA PRO A 230 6.68 -18.79 -14.92
C PRO A 230 5.72 -18.29 -16.01
N GLU A 231 5.67 -18.94 -17.14
CA GLU A 231 4.82 -18.58 -18.28
C GLU A 231 3.33 -18.91 -18.07
N LYS A 232 3.01 -19.68 -17.03
CA LYS A 232 1.64 -20.09 -16.69
C LYS A 232 1.14 -19.51 -15.36
N LEU A 233 1.96 -18.73 -14.67
CA LEU A 233 1.59 -18.14 -13.38
C LEU A 233 0.24 -17.41 -13.47
N GLY A 234 -0.68 -17.77 -12.57
CA GLY A 234 -2.01 -17.16 -12.45
C GLY A 234 -3.00 -17.55 -13.56
N THR A 235 -2.73 -18.55 -14.38
CA THR A 235 -3.66 -19.03 -15.42
C THR A 235 -4.60 -20.11 -14.91
N SER A 236 -4.34 -20.70 -13.76
CA SER A 236 -5.17 -21.72 -13.11
C SER A 236 -5.27 -21.49 -11.60
N LEU A 237 -6.27 -22.10 -10.99
CA LEU A 237 -6.34 -22.14 -9.53
C LEU A 237 -5.31 -23.12 -8.99
N VAL A 238 -4.30 -22.63 -8.31
CA VAL A 238 -3.35 -23.41 -7.53
C VAL A 238 -3.73 -23.37 -6.06
N LEU A 239 -3.55 -24.46 -5.36
CA LEU A 239 -3.86 -24.61 -3.94
C LEU A 239 -2.67 -25.22 -3.20
N PRO A 240 -2.37 -24.76 -1.98
CA PRO A 240 -1.46 -25.47 -1.09
C PRO A 240 -1.90 -26.93 -0.91
N LYS A 241 -0.97 -27.85 -0.76
CA LYS A 241 -1.25 -29.31 -0.68
C LYS A 241 -2.32 -29.67 0.34
N TRP A 242 -2.39 -28.95 1.47
CA TRP A 242 -3.41 -29.19 2.52
C TRP A 242 -4.81 -28.71 2.15
N LEU A 243 -4.98 -27.89 1.12
CA LEU A 243 -6.28 -27.44 0.60
C LEU A 243 -6.76 -28.24 -0.61
N GLU A 244 -5.89 -29.01 -1.28
CA GLU A 244 -6.26 -29.84 -2.43
C GLU A 244 -7.44 -30.77 -2.17
N PRO A 245 -7.59 -31.43 -1.01
CA PRO A 245 -8.78 -32.23 -0.71
C PRO A 245 -10.10 -31.47 -0.76
N ARG A 246 -10.06 -30.15 -0.63
CA ARG A 246 -11.22 -29.25 -0.67
C ARG A 246 -11.39 -28.50 -1.99
N ARG A 247 -10.64 -28.86 -3.02
CA ARG A 247 -10.63 -28.16 -4.33
C ARG A 247 -12.03 -27.94 -4.89
N ALA A 248 -12.87 -28.97 -4.95
CA ALA A 248 -14.21 -28.89 -5.51
C ALA A 248 -15.12 -27.88 -4.75
N GLU A 249 -15.01 -27.85 -3.43
CA GLU A 249 -15.72 -26.87 -2.58
C GLU A 249 -15.25 -25.46 -2.86
N ILE A 250 -13.92 -25.26 -2.93
CA ILE A 250 -13.31 -23.95 -3.19
C ILE A 250 -13.69 -23.44 -4.59
N GLU A 251 -13.58 -24.27 -5.62
CA GLU A 251 -13.98 -23.91 -6.98
C GLU A 251 -15.46 -23.55 -7.08
N SER A 252 -16.33 -24.28 -6.36
CA SER A 252 -17.76 -23.96 -6.32
C SER A 252 -18.01 -22.61 -5.67
N ALA A 253 -17.33 -22.32 -4.55
CA ALA A 253 -17.44 -21.01 -3.87
C ALA A 253 -16.93 -19.87 -4.74
N LEU A 254 -15.82 -20.04 -5.45
CA LEU A 254 -15.28 -19.05 -6.37
C LEU A 254 -16.23 -18.77 -7.55
N LYS A 255 -16.85 -19.78 -8.13
CA LYS A 255 -17.85 -19.62 -9.20
C LYS A 255 -19.06 -18.82 -8.73
N LEU A 256 -19.52 -19.04 -7.50
CA LEU A 256 -20.62 -18.26 -6.90
C LEU A 256 -20.22 -16.80 -6.67
N ALA A 257 -19.02 -16.55 -6.17
CA ALA A 257 -18.48 -15.19 -5.99
C ALA A 257 -18.37 -14.47 -7.34
N ASP A 258 -17.86 -15.17 -8.36
CA ASP A 258 -17.70 -14.67 -9.72
C ASP A 258 -19.06 -14.32 -10.35
N ALA A 259 -20.05 -15.17 -10.26
CA ALA A 259 -21.40 -14.95 -10.76
C ALA A 259 -22.07 -13.72 -10.11
N ASN A 260 -21.75 -13.43 -8.86
CA ASN A 260 -22.28 -12.27 -8.14
C ASN A 260 -21.54 -10.95 -8.47
N ASN A 261 -20.28 -11.02 -8.92
CA ASN A 261 -19.42 -9.84 -9.13
C ASN A 261 -19.22 -9.44 -10.60
N HIS A 262 -19.48 -10.30 -11.58
CA HIS A 262 -19.14 -10.06 -13.00
C HIS A 262 -20.23 -9.43 -13.87
N GLY A 263 -21.20 -8.72 -13.31
CA GLY A 263 -22.22 -8.09 -14.13
C GLY A 263 -21.82 -6.75 -14.76
N LYS A 264 -21.02 -5.91 -14.07
CA LYS A 264 -20.64 -4.58 -14.52
C LYS A 264 -19.35 -4.11 -13.86
N TRP A 265 -18.39 -3.67 -14.66
CA TRP A 265 -17.27 -2.89 -14.15
C TRP A 265 -17.38 -1.44 -14.60
N PRO A 266 -17.27 -0.44 -13.71
CA PRO A 266 -17.20 -0.61 -12.25
C PRO A 266 -18.54 -1.17 -11.73
N PRO A 267 -18.50 -2.07 -10.73
CA PRO A 267 -19.71 -2.53 -10.08
C PRO A 267 -20.50 -1.34 -9.52
N ASP A 268 -21.84 -1.46 -9.47
CA ASP A 268 -22.70 -0.46 -8.82
C ASP A 268 -22.48 -0.50 -7.31
N TYR A 269 -21.30 -0.10 -6.85
CA TYR A 269 -21.07 0.11 -5.42
C TYR A 269 -21.90 1.31 -4.96
N PRO A 270 -22.57 1.22 -3.81
CA PRO A 270 -23.17 2.39 -3.21
C PRO A 270 -22.05 3.44 -3.11
N ARG A 271 -22.25 4.60 -3.73
CA ARG A 271 -21.28 5.71 -3.66
C ARG A 271 -20.98 5.94 -2.21
N VAL A 272 -19.74 5.62 -1.79
CA VAL A 272 -19.26 5.98 -0.47
C VAL A 272 -19.40 7.49 -0.40
N HIS A 273 -20.30 7.94 0.47
CA HIS A 273 -20.52 9.36 0.71
C HIS A 273 -19.17 10.04 0.96
N SER A 274 -19.05 11.25 0.43
CA SER A 274 -17.89 12.14 0.46
C SER A 274 -16.93 11.86 1.62
N PRO A 275 -15.60 11.89 1.38
CA PRO A 275 -14.64 11.72 2.45
C PRO A 275 -15.00 12.66 3.60
N PRO A 276 -14.80 12.30 4.86
CA PRO A 276 -14.79 13.29 5.92
C PRO A 276 -13.85 14.40 5.46
N GLU A 277 -14.34 15.64 5.56
CA GLU A 277 -13.56 16.83 5.26
C GLU A 277 -12.16 16.65 5.83
N ALA A 278 -11.14 16.99 5.03
CA ALA A 278 -9.75 16.85 5.37
C ALA A 278 -9.52 17.36 6.79
N MET A 279 -9.22 16.42 7.72
CA MET A 279 -8.68 16.79 9.02
C MET A 279 -7.21 17.08 8.90
#